data_cf3d08c1d1e853b5bbdf94d60c179c33
#
_entry.id   cf3d08c1d1e853b5bbdf94d60c179c33
#
_cell.length_a   1.000
_cell.length_b   1.000
_cell.length_c   1.000
_cell.angle_alpha   90.00
_cell.angle_beta   90.00
_cell.angle_gamma   90.00
#
_symmetry.space_group_name_H-M   'P 1'
#
loop_
_entity.id
_entity.type
_entity.pdbx_description
1 polymer ?
#
loop_
_entity_poly.entity_id
_entity_poly.type
_entity_poly.pdbx_seq_one_letter_code
_entity_poly.pdbx_strand_id
1 'polypeptide(L)'
;MTAARHDRPRRVVLVFDTSRPMYGLHGLHAAFRGLPGVEVTAIADPGEATARRAAAMEISGATRHYAEVETMFDQERPDIAVICSRHPDEHLAPIRAAAARGIHLFCEKPLAATAAAAREIAALAAASGIKLAVVHPARFDAAFLEMKRLVESGAIGRPLTVIGRGKCDARGGGEDLIVLGTHILDLMVF
;
A
#
# COMPACT_ATOMS: atom_id res chain seq x y z
N MET A 1 9.05 25.06 -7.95
CA MET A 1 9.97 23.91 -7.89
C MET A 1 9.68 23.03 -9.10
N THR A 2 10.50 23.10 -10.13
CA THR A 2 10.42 22.27 -11.32
C THR A 2 10.78 20.84 -10.93
N ALA A 3 9.84 19.91 -11.05
CA ALA A 3 10.11 18.49 -10.90
C ALA A 3 11.20 18.10 -11.92
N ALA A 4 12.31 17.57 -11.45
CA ALA A 4 13.32 16.96 -12.33
C ALA A 4 12.60 15.89 -13.16
N ARG A 5 12.52 16.08 -14.47
CA ARG A 5 12.06 15.04 -15.39
C ARG A 5 13.11 13.94 -15.34
N HIS A 6 12.73 12.80 -14.76
CA HIS A 6 13.56 11.61 -14.89
C HIS A 6 13.50 11.15 -16.36
N ASP A 7 14.65 10.96 -16.96
CA ASP A 7 14.77 10.54 -18.37
C ASP A 7 14.22 9.14 -18.67
N ARG A 8 13.86 8.36 -17.62
CA ARG A 8 13.27 7.04 -17.75
C ARG A 8 11.98 6.90 -16.92
N PRO A 9 11.04 6.01 -17.31
CA PRO A 9 9.91 5.65 -16.46
C PRO A 9 10.35 5.12 -15.10
N ARG A 10 9.55 5.39 -14.07
CA ARG A 10 9.70 4.76 -12.75
C ARG A 10 9.33 3.30 -12.84
N ARG A 11 10.23 2.43 -12.46
CA ARG A 11 10.00 0.99 -12.45
C ARG A 11 9.27 0.60 -11.18
N VAL A 12 8.14 -0.08 -11.36
CA VAL A 12 7.26 -0.54 -10.28
C VAL A 12 7.21 -2.06 -10.31
N VAL A 13 7.31 -2.68 -9.14
CA VAL A 13 7.09 -4.12 -8.95
C VAL A 13 6.03 -4.36 -7.90
N LEU A 14 5.35 -5.51 -7.98
CA LEU A 14 4.25 -5.87 -7.10
C LEU A 14 4.63 -7.08 -6.25
N VAL A 15 4.19 -7.09 -4.99
CA VAL A 15 4.41 -8.19 -4.04
C VAL A 15 3.07 -8.66 -3.50
N PHE A 16 2.78 -9.94 -3.65
CA PHE A 16 1.61 -10.61 -3.07
C PHE A 16 1.84 -12.12 -3.01
N ASP A 17 0.92 -12.86 -2.38
CA ASP A 17 0.97 -14.33 -2.27
C ASP A 17 -0.39 -14.92 -2.66
N THR A 18 -0.46 -15.60 -3.80
CA THR A 18 -1.68 -16.24 -4.30
C THR A 18 -2.07 -17.51 -3.55
N SER A 19 -1.20 -18.06 -2.69
CA SER A 19 -1.53 -19.20 -1.82
C SER A 19 -2.49 -18.81 -0.70
N ARG A 20 -2.48 -17.53 -0.28
CA ARG A 20 -3.35 -17.03 0.78
C ARG A 20 -4.77 -16.77 0.28
N PRO A 21 -5.81 -17.06 1.09
CA PRO A 21 -7.17 -16.68 0.76
C PRO A 21 -7.27 -15.17 0.57
N MET A 22 -8.01 -14.74 -0.45
CA MET A 22 -8.19 -13.31 -0.72
C MET A 22 -6.85 -12.56 -0.71
N TYR A 23 -5.86 -13.05 -1.42
CA TYR A 23 -4.48 -12.52 -1.50
C TYR A 23 -4.36 -10.99 -1.68
N GLY A 24 -5.48 -10.30 -1.55
CA GLY A 24 -5.53 -8.89 -1.30
C GLY A 24 -5.47 -8.00 -2.52
N LEU A 25 -5.92 -8.49 -3.65
CA LEU A 25 -6.02 -7.62 -4.82
C LEU A 25 -7.21 -6.64 -4.72
N HIS A 26 -7.19 -5.76 -3.75
CA HIS A 26 -8.17 -4.66 -3.59
C HIS A 26 -8.03 -3.57 -4.66
N GLY A 27 -7.47 -3.91 -5.81
CA GLY A 27 -7.22 -2.97 -6.90
C GLY A 27 -5.83 -2.35 -6.89
N LEU A 28 -5.05 -2.52 -5.83
CA LEU A 28 -3.72 -1.90 -5.70
C LEU A 28 -2.74 -2.39 -6.79
N HIS A 29 -2.85 -3.65 -7.20
CA HIS A 29 -2.07 -4.22 -8.30
C HIS A 29 -2.34 -3.55 -9.66
N ALA A 30 -3.52 -2.94 -9.84
CA ALA A 30 -3.88 -2.19 -11.04
C ALA A 30 -3.57 -0.69 -10.96
N ALA A 31 -3.26 -0.18 -9.77
CA ALA A 31 -3.20 1.25 -9.49
C ALA A 31 -2.11 2.01 -10.27
N PHE A 32 -1.08 1.32 -10.71
CA PHE A 32 0.05 1.93 -11.41
C PHE A 32 -0.01 1.73 -12.94
N ARG A 33 -0.91 0.88 -13.43
CA ARG A 33 -1.04 0.62 -14.88
C ARG A 33 -1.50 1.87 -15.61
N GLY A 34 -0.76 2.21 -16.67
CA GLY A 34 -1.10 3.33 -17.53
C GLY A 34 -0.82 4.73 -16.96
N LEU A 35 -0.21 4.82 -15.77
CA LEU A 35 0.22 6.11 -15.26
C LEU A 35 1.40 6.64 -16.09
N PRO A 36 1.36 7.92 -16.53
CA PRO A 36 2.46 8.52 -17.27
C PRO A 36 3.77 8.47 -16.48
N GLY A 37 4.84 8.04 -17.12
CA GLY A 37 6.17 7.96 -16.52
C GLY A 37 6.33 6.82 -15.51
N VAL A 38 5.45 5.80 -15.56
CA VAL A 38 5.51 4.60 -14.71
C VAL A 38 5.45 3.35 -15.58
N GLU A 39 6.25 2.34 -15.25
CA GLU A 39 6.27 1.02 -15.86
C GLU A 39 6.16 -0.05 -14.77
N VAL A 40 5.13 -0.89 -14.85
CA VAL A 40 5.00 -2.07 -13.98
C VAL A 40 5.74 -3.22 -14.66
N THR A 41 6.85 -3.68 -14.07
CA THR A 41 7.76 -4.62 -14.73
C THR A 41 7.58 -6.06 -14.29
N ALA A 42 7.31 -6.29 -13.02
CA ALA A 42 7.31 -7.65 -12.46
C ALA A 42 6.39 -7.80 -11.25
N ILE A 43 6.12 -9.06 -10.95
CA ILE A 43 5.47 -9.49 -9.70
C ILE A 43 6.35 -10.50 -8.96
N ALA A 44 6.31 -10.46 -7.62
CA ALA A 44 6.74 -11.54 -6.75
C ALA A 44 5.51 -12.24 -6.17
N ASP A 45 5.41 -13.53 -6.38
CA ASP A 45 4.34 -14.40 -5.90
C ASP A 45 4.89 -15.81 -5.64
N PRO A 46 5.09 -16.22 -4.37
CA PRO A 46 5.55 -17.57 -4.03
C PRO A 46 4.44 -18.63 -4.21
N GLY A 47 3.19 -18.21 -4.36
CA GLY A 47 2.06 -19.11 -4.45
C GLY A 47 2.01 -19.92 -5.75
N GLU A 48 1.30 -21.05 -5.73
CA GLU A 48 1.16 -21.94 -6.88
C GLU A 48 -0.09 -21.68 -7.73
N ALA A 49 -0.91 -20.70 -7.37
CA ALA A 49 -2.16 -20.40 -8.05
C ALA A 49 -1.93 -19.65 -9.40
N THR A 50 -1.43 -20.37 -10.39
CA THR A 50 -1.00 -19.84 -11.69
C THR A 50 -2.06 -19.01 -12.41
N ALA A 51 -3.33 -19.42 -12.36
CA ALA A 51 -4.43 -18.68 -12.98
C ALA A 51 -4.67 -17.30 -12.30
N ARG A 52 -4.59 -17.24 -10.98
CA ARG A 52 -4.72 -15.97 -10.23
C ARG A 52 -3.54 -15.05 -10.50
N ARG A 53 -2.34 -15.61 -10.56
CA ARG A 53 -1.12 -14.88 -10.93
C ARG A 53 -1.23 -14.31 -12.34
N ALA A 54 -1.64 -15.14 -13.31
CA ALA A 54 -1.82 -14.69 -14.70
C ALA A 54 -2.81 -13.53 -14.79
N ALA A 55 -3.96 -13.61 -14.11
CA ALA A 55 -4.93 -12.53 -14.05
C ALA A 55 -4.35 -11.25 -13.41
N ALA A 56 -3.55 -11.38 -12.35
CA ALA A 56 -2.90 -10.24 -11.71
C ALA A 56 -1.85 -9.59 -12.63
N MET A 57 -1.10 -10.38 -13.37
CA MET A 57 -0.14 -9.89 -14.38
C MET A 57 -0.86 -9.15 -15.50
N GLU A 58 -1.92 -9.72 -16.03
CA GLU A 58 -2.74 -9.08 -17.08
C GLU A 58 -3.29 -7.73 -16.61
N ILE A 59 -3.89 -7.69 -15.42
CA ILE A 59 -4.49 -6.47 -14.88
C ILE A 59 -3.42 -5.40 -14.58
N SER A 60 -2.29 -5.79 -14.03
CA SER A 60 -1.21 -4.85 -13.66
C SER A 60 -0.34 -4.41 -14.84
N GLY A 61 -0.26 -5.23 -15.88
CA GLY A 61 0.68 -5.05 -16.98
C GLY A 61 2.09 -5.58 -16.71
N ALA A 62 2.31 -6.27 -15.59
CA ALA A 62 3.59 -6.92 -15.29
C ALA A 62 3.89 -8.05 -16.28
N THR A 63 5.13 -8.12 -16.73
CA THR A 63 5.57 -9.08 -17.76
C THR A 63 6.44 -10.20 -17.21
N ARG A 64 7.00 -10.04 -16.00
CA ARG A 64 7.88 -11.01 -15.36
C ARG A 64 7.35 -11.46 -14.01
N HIS A 65 7.62 -12.72 -13.68
CA HIS A 65 7.25 -13.33 -12.40
C HIS A 65 8.50 -13.85 -11.69
N TYR A 66 8.50 -13.68 -10.37
CA TYR A 66 9.51 -14.21 -9.45
C TYR A 66 8.82 -14.93 -8.30
N ALA A 67 9.39 -16.04 -7.84
CA ALA A 67 8.92 -16.71 -6.63
C ALA A 67 9.38 -15.94 -5.37
N GLU A 68 10.58 -15.32 -5.43
CA GLU A 68 11.21 -14.67 -4.30
C GLU A 68 11.29 -13.16 -4.48
N VAL A 69 10.86 -12.43 -3.45
CA VAL A 69 10.83 -10.95 -3.43
C VAL A 69 12.22 -10.36 -3.58
N GLU A 70 13.21 -10.90 -2.87
CA GLU A 70 14.57 -10.37 -2.89
C GLU A 70 15.23 -10.56 -4.25
N THR A 71 15.03 -11.72 -4.87
CA THR A 71 15.50 -12.00 -6.24
C THR A 71 14.90 -11.00 -7.22
N MET A 72 13.59 -10.73 -7.11
CA MET A 72 12.94 -9.70 -7.93
C MET A 72 13.55 -8.33 -7.72
N PHE A 73 13.77 -7.90 -6.48
CA PHE A 73 14.35 -6.60 -6.18
C PHE A 73 15.76 -6.45 -6.74
N ASP A 74 16.58 -7.49 -6.64
CA ASP A 74 17.97 -7.48 -7.12
C ASP A 74 18.06 -7.44 -8.66
N GLN A 75 17.18 -8.16 -9.35
CA GLN A 75 17.16 -8.21 -10.81
C GLN A 75 16.44 -7.02 -11.45
N GLU A 76 15.29 -6.63 -10.90
CA GLU A 76 14.49 -5.55 -11.44
C GLU A 76 15.01 -4.15 -11.06
N ARG A 77 15.66 -4.02 -9.92
CA ARG A 77 16.10 -2.72 -9.35
C ARG A 77 15.01 -1.66 -9.45
N PRO A 78 13.83 -1.91 -8.86
CA PRO A 78 12.69 -1.02 -9.01
C PRO A 78 12.91 0.29 -8.25
N ASP A 79 12.21 1.34 -8.69
CA ASP A 79 12.11 2.59 -7.94
C ASP A 79 11.06 2.46 -6.81
N ILE A 80 10.00 1.68 -7.06
CA ILE A 80 8.87 1.51 -6.14
C ILE A 80 8.48 0.03 -6.08
N ALA A 81 8.30 -0.48 -4.87
CA ALA A 81 7.64 -1.76 -4.63
C ALA A 81 6.25 -1.53 -4.03
N VAL A 82 5.25 -2.23 -4.57
CA VAL A 82 3.87 -2.18 -4.12
C VAL A 82 3.55 -3.45 -3.36
N ILE A 83 3.29 -3.33 -2.06
CA ILE A 83 2.88 -4.45 -1.23
C ILE A 83 1.36 -4.57 -1.34
N CYS A 84 0.92 -5.53 -2.16
CA CYS A 84 -0.50 -5.69 -2.52
C CYS A 84 -1.27 -6.60 -1.58
N SER A 85 -0.61 -7.38 -0.73
CA SER A 85 -1.28 -8.26 0.22
C SER A 85 -2.10 -7.46 1.22
N ARG A 86 -3.33 -7.90 1.47
CA ARG A 86 -4.17 -7.36 2.55
C ARG A 86 -3.87 -7.95 3.92
N HIS A 87 -2.96 -8.92 3.98
CA HIS A 87 -2.58 -9.60 5.21
C HIS A 87 -1.40 -8.85 5.85
N PRO A 88 -1.63 -8.11 6.94
CA PRO A 88 -0.61 -7.22 7.52
C PRO A 88 0.60 -7.96 8.12
N ASP A 89 0.47 -9.25 8.37
CA ASP A 89 1.58 -10.12 8.79
C ASP A 89 2.60 -10.38 7.67
N GLU A 90 2.21 -10.20 6.42
CA GLU A 90 3.09 -10.37 5.25
C GLU A 90 3.90 -9.10 4.89
N HIS A 91 3.61 -7.97 5.50
CA HIS A 91 4.19 -6.69 5.05
C HIS A 91 5.62 -6.46 5.50
N LEU A 92 5.97 -6.87 6.73
CA LEU A 92 7.24 -6.49 7.36
C LEU A 92 8.47 -7.04 6.60
N ALA A 93 8.42 -8.29 6.14
CA ALA A 93 9.56 -8.92 5.46
C ALA A 93 9.89 -8.22 4.13
N PRO A 94 8.96 -8.03 3.18
CA PRO A 94 9.27 -7.32 1.95
C PRO A 94 9.59 -5.83 2.18
N ILE A 95 9.05 -5.20 3.20
CA ILE A 95 9.40 -3.81 3.56
C ILE A 95 10.86 -3.72 4.02
N ARG A 96 11.34 -4.65 4.86
CA ARG A 96 12.76 -4.73 5.25
C ARG A 96 13.67 -4.91 4.04
N ALA A 97 13.31 -5.83 3.14
CA ALA A 97 14.08 -6.10 1.92
C ALA A 97 14.14 -4.87 1.00
N ALA A 98 13.04 -4.13 0.86
CA ALA A 98 12.98 -2.89 0.09
C ALA A 98 13.80 -1.77 0.74
N ALA A 99 13.67 -1.57 2.06
CA ALA A 99 14.41 -0.57 2.81
C ALA A 99 15.93 -0.75 2.70
N ALA A 100 16.41 -2.00 2.79
CA ALA A 100 17.82 -2.33 2.62
C ALA A 100 18.38 -1.99 1.23
N ARG A 101 17.51 -1.83 0.22
CA ARG A 101 17.86 -1.51 -1.16
C ARG A 101 17.49 -0.08 -1.59
N GLY A 102 16.98 0.74 -0.68
CA GLY A 102 16.54 2.10 -0.97
C GLY A 102 15.30 2.18 -1.88
N ILE A 103 14.51 1.12 -1.96
CA ILE A 103 13.30 1.04 -2.78
C ILE A 103 12.14 1.72 -2.05
N HIS A 104 11.47 2.66 -2.70
CA HIS A 104 10.27 3.31 -2.15
C HIS A 104 9.09 2.35 -2.11
N LEU A 105 8.12 2.60 -1.23
CA LEU A 105 7.05 1.67 -0.93
C LEU A 105 5.66 2.30 -1.05
N PHE A 106 4.74 1.54 -1.62
CA PHE A 106 3.31 1.77 -1.56
C PHE A 106 2.65 0.49 -1.02
N CYS A 107 1.98 0.58 0.13
CA CYS A 107 1.59 -0.60 0.90
C CYS A 107 0.08 -0.63 1.16
N GLU A 108 -0.52 -1.81 1.05
CA GLU A 108 -1.89 -2.04 1.49
C GLU A 108 -2.06 -1.79 3.00
N LYS A 109 -3.27 -1.43 3.35
CA LYS A 109 -3.70 -1.28 4.76
C LYS A 109 -4.30 -2.61 5.29
N PRO A 110 -4.21 -2.85 6.59
CA PRO A 110 -3.46 -2.09 7.58
C PRO A 110 -1.95 -2.32 7.41
N LEU A 111 -1.16 -1.32 7.76
CA LEU A 111 0.30 -1.34 7.54
C LEU A 111 0.99 -2.54 8.20
N ALA A 112 0.53 -2.95 9.37
CA ALA A 112 1.11 -4.04 10.15
C ALA A 112 0.06 -4.69 11.06
N ALA A 113 0.31 -5.92 11.45
CA ALA A 113 -0.56 -6.68 12.36
C ALA A 113 -0.45 -6.20 13.82
N THR A 114 0.65 -5.55 14.19
CA THR A 114 0.91 -5.08 15.56
C THR A 114 1.52 -3.68 15.56
N ALA A 115 1.32 -2.95 16.66
CA ALA A 115 1.95 -1.65 16.87
C ALA A 115 3.49 -1.74 16.91
N ALA A 116 4.05 -2.85 17.37
CA ALA A 116 5.49 -3.07 17.37
C ALA A 116 6.03 -3.14 15.94
N ALA A 117 5.42 -3.95 15.08
CA ALA A 117 5.78 -4.05 13.68
C ALA A 117 5.58 -2.71 12.92
N ALA A 118 4.51 -1.98 13.21
CA ALA A 118 4.29 -0.66 12.63
C ALA A 118 5.39 0.35 13.00
N ARG A 119 5.81 0.36 14.26
CA ARG A 119 6.95 1.21 14.73
C ARG A 119 8.26 0.80 14.06
N GLU A 120 8.51 -0.50 13.91
CA GLU A 120 9.69 -0.99 13.20
C GLU A 120 9.69 -0.53 11.73
N ILE A 121 8.57 -0.68 11.03
CA ILE A 121 8.42 -0.22 9.64
C ILE A 121 8.69 1.29 9.52
N ALA A 122 8.14 2.09 10.43
CA ALA A 122 8.38 3.52 10.44
C ALA A 122 9.85 3.87 10.67
N ALA A 123 10.51 3.18 11.60
CA ALA A 123 11.93 3.35 11.88
C ALA A 123 12.81 2.95 10.68
N LEU A 124 12.50 1.84 10.02
CA LEU A 124 13.18 1.39 8.81
C LEU A 124 13.06 2.42 7.68
N ALA A 125 11.87 2.94 7.43
CA ALA A 125 11.66 3.95 6.41
C ALA A 125 12.44 5.24 6.70
N ALA A 126 12.43 5.69 7.95
CA ALA A 126 13.17 6.87 8.36
C ALA A 126 14.70 6.68 8.25
N ALA A 127 15.22 5.54 8.71
CA ALA A 127 16.65 5.25 8.67
C ALA A 127 17.21 5.06 7.27
N SER A 128 16.43 4.47 6.36
CA SER A 128 16.84 4.24 4.97
C SER A 128 16.56 5.42 4.04
N GLY A 129 15.83 6.44 4.49
CA GLY A 129 15.44 7.59 3.68
C GLY A 129 14.43 7.27 2.57
N ILE A 130 13.81 6.09 2.60
CA ILE A 130 12.77 5.73 1.62
C ILE A 130 11.45 6.43 1.94
N LYS A 131 10.63 6.60 0.91
CA LYS A 131 9.23 7.03 1.08
C LYS A 131 8.35 5.78 1.20
N LEU A 132 7.48 5.79 2.20
CA LEU A 132 6.46 4.77 2.41
C LEU A 132 5.09 5.47 2.46
N ALA A 133 4.19 5.06 1.58
CA ALA A 133 2.79 5.47 1.60
C ALA A 133 1.90 4.26 1.84
N VAL A 134 0.89 4.43 2.70
CA VAL A 134 -0.14 3.42 2.98
C VAL A 134 -1.43 3.81 2.28
N VAL A 135 -2.15 2.82 1.76
CA VAL A 135 -3.37 3.03 0.97
C VAL A 135 -4.53 3.46 1.87
N HIS A 136 -4.82 4.75 1.84
CA HIS A 136 -6.00 5.34 2.49
C HIS A 136 -6.76 6.22 1.48
N PRO A 137 -7.53 5.61 0.56
CA PRO A 137 -8.14 6.32 -0.57
C PRO A 137 -9.14 7.41 -0.12
N ALA A 138 -9.80 7.23 1.01
CA ALA A 138 -10.73 8.21 1.53
C ALA A 138 -10.11 9.59 1.81
N ARG A 139 -8.80 9.67 2.05
CA ARG A 139 -8.07 10.95 2.19
C ARG A 139 -8.13 11.83 0.92
N PHE A 140 -8.44 11.24 -0.22
CA PHE A 140 -8.55 11.92 -1.52
C PHE A 140 -10.00 12.13 -1.96
N ASP A 141 -10.97 11.74 -1.15
CA ASP A 141 -12.38 12.00 -1.41
C ASP A 141 -12.69 13.48 -1.17
N ALA A 142 -13.41 14.10 -2.10
CA ALA A 142 -13.71 15.53 -2.06
C ALA A 142 -14.47 15.95 -0.80
N ALA A 143 -15.37 15.11 -0.28
CA ALA A 143 -16.14 15.41 0.93
C ALA A 143 -15.22 15.42 2.16
N PHE A 144 -14.29 14.48 2.28
CA PHE A 144 -13.33 14.47 3.40
C PHE A 144 -12.30 15.58 3.31
N LEU A 145 -11.84 15.93 2.12
CA LEU A 145 -10.97 17.10 1.93
C LEU A 145 -11.66 18.40 2.33
N GLU A 146 -12.95 18.56 1.99
CA GLU A 146 -13.73 19.73 2.41
C GLU A 146 -13.98 19.75 3.93
N MET A 147 -14.30 18.60 4.54
CA MET A 147 -14.39 18.49 6.00
C MET A 147 -13.10 18.95 6.68
N LYS A 148 -11.96 18.45 6.22
CA LYS A 148 -10.63 18.84 6.71
C LYS A 148 -10.42 20.34 6.59
N ARG A 149 -10.72 20.92 5.44
CA ARG A 149 -10.60 22.38 5.19
C ARG A 149 -11.46 23.19 6.16
N LEU A 150 -12.70 22.76 6.43
CA LEU A 150 -13.60 23.45 7.37
C LEU A 150 -13.09 23.41 8.82
N VAL A 151 -12.52 22.27 9.23
CA VAL A 151 -11.88 22.12 10.54
C VAL A 151 -10.64 23.02 10.65
N GLU A 152 -9.71 22.92 9.69
CA GLU A 152 -8.44 23.65 9.71
C GLU A 152 -8.62 25.17 9.60
N SER A 153 -9.64 25.63 8.87
CA SER A 153 -9.95 27.06 8.75
C SER A 153 -10.66 27.64 9.98
N GLY A 154 -11.06 26.79 10.93
CA GLY A 154 -11.84 27.22 12.09
C GLY A 154 -13.30 27.56 11.76
N ALA A 155 -13.78 27.29 10.55
CA ALA A 155 -15.14 27.65 10.12
C ALA A 155 -16.25 27.02 10.98
N ILE A 156 -15.97 25.84 11.56
CA ILE A 156 -16.90 25.14 12.48
C ILE A 156 -16.50 25.30 13.95
N GLY A 157 -15.53 26.17 14.26
CA GLY A 157 -14.94 26.31 15.58
C GLY A 157 -14.07 25.10 15.97
N ARG A 158 -13.79 24.98 17.27
CA ARG A 158 -13.00 23.85 17.79
C ARG A 158 -13.83 22.58 17.86
N PRO A 159 -13.44 21.50 17.15
CA PRO A 159 -14.12 20.20 17.30
C PRO A 159 -14.03 19.71 18.76
N LEU A 160 -15.14 19.27 19.31
CA LEU A 160 -15.21 18.71 20.66
C LEU A 160 -15.30 17.18 20.64
N THR A 161 -15.92 16.64 19.60
CA THR A 161 -16.14 15.20 19.46
C THR A 161 -16.12 14.83 17.98
N VAL A 162 -15.48 13.72 17.66
CA VAL A 162 -15.52 13.11 16.33
C VAL A 162 -16.17 11.74 16.48
N ILE A 163 -17.23 11.48 15.71
CA ILE A 163 -17.93 10.20 15.70
C ILE A 163 -17.76 9.59 14.32
N GLY A 164 -17.01 8.49 14.24
CA GLY A 164 -16.84 7.72 13.03
C GLY A 164 -17.74 6.49 13.03
N ARG A 165 -18.44 6.27 11.91
CA ARG A 165 -19.18 5.04 11.65
C ARG A 165 -18.66 4.42 10.35
N GLY A 166 -18.27 3.16 10.44
CA GLY A 166 -17.68 2.45 9.31
C GLY A 166 -18.60 1.39 8.75
N LYS A 167 -18.16 0.84 7.64
CA LYS A 167 -18.70 -0.39 7.08
C LYS A 167 -18.40 -1.53 8.05
N CYS A 168 -19.39 -2.34 8.36
CA CYS A 168 -19.23 -3.63 9.02
C CYS A 168 -19.76 -4.73 8.10
N ASP A 169 -19.19 -5.91 8.18
CA ASP A 169 -19.60 -7.06 7.41
C ASP A 169 -19.68 -8.34 8.28
N ALA A 170 -19.83 -9.50 7.66
CA ALA A 170 -20.02 -10.77 8.37
C ALA A 170 -18.79 -11.24 9.18
N ARG A 171 -17.63 -10.58 9.03
CA ARG A 171 -16.42 -10.94 9.79
C ARG A 171 -16.51 -10.59 11.25
N GLY A 172 -17.12 -9.45 11.57
CA GLY A 172 -17.37 -8.98 12.93
C GLY A 172 -16.13 -8.86 13.83
N GLY A 173 -16.33 -8.26 15.01
CA GLY A 173 -15.30 -8.25 16.07
C GLY A 173 -14.00 -7.55 15.73
N GLY A 174 -12.89 -8.12 16.22
CA GLY A 174 -11.55 -7.51 16.11
C GLY A 174 -11.03 -7.43 14.68
N GLU A 175 -11.41 -8.36 13.81
CA GLU A 175 -11.03 -8.31 12.39
C GLU A 175 -11.68 -7.13 11.68
N ASP A 176 -12.93 -6.83 11.98
CA ASP A 176 -13.63 -5.66 11.48
C ASP A 176 -12.92 -4.36 11.88
N LEU A 177 -12.50 -4.27 13.15
CA LEU A 177 -11.74 -3.11 13.64
C LEU A 177 -10.40 -2.95 12.88
N ILE A 178 -9.66 -4.03 12.71
CA ILE A 178 -8.34 -4.01 12.07
C ILE A 178 -8.46 -3.73 10.57
N VAL A 179 -9.41 -4.34 9.88
CA VAL A 179 -9.51 -4.26 8.41
C VAL A 179 -10.34 -3.06 7.95
N LEU A 180 -11.47 -2.80 8.57
CA LEU A 180 -12.41 -1.74 8.18
C LEU A 180 -12.27 -0.49 9.05
N GLY A 181 -12.09 -0.65 10.34
CA GLY A 181 -11.94 0.45 11.29
C GLY A 181 -10.72 1.33 11.02
N THR A 182 -9.65 0.78 10.41
CA THR A 182 -8.48 1.57 10.03
C THR A 182 -8.82 2.75 9.11
N HIS A 183 -9.81 2.62 8.22
CA HIS A 183 -10.24 3.73 7.37
C HIS A 183 -10.87 4.87 8.18
N ILE A 184 -11.67 4.52 9.19
CA ILE A 184 -12.34 5.51 10.05
C ILE A 184 -11.33 6.17 10.98
N LEU A 185 -10.48 5.37 11.62
CA LEU A 185 -9.42 5.88 12.50
C LEU A 185 -8.43 6.79 11.75
N ASP A 186 -8.10 6.42 10.52
CA ASP A 186 -7.24 7.22 9.65
C ASP A 186 -7.84 8.60 9.37
N LEU A 187 -9.14 8.65 9.02
CA LEU A 187 -9.84 9.91 8.77
C LEU A 187 -10.00 10.79 10.01
N MET A 188 -10.08 10.18 11.21
CA MET A 188 -10.15 10.94 12.47
C MET A 188 -8.85 11.67 12.81
N VAL A 189 -7.73 11.20 12.28
CA VAL A 189 -6.40 11.80 12.53
C VAL A 189 -5.84 12.55 11.32
N PHE A 190 -6.51 12.48 10.19
CA PHE A 190 -6.15 13.16 8.94
C PHE A 190 -6.44 14.66 8.99
#